data_61ef8076c609a30b01ac3b9fac3f50e7
#
_entry.id   61ef8076c609a30b01ac3b9fac3f50e7
#
_cell.length_a   1.000
_cell.length_b   1.000
_cell.length_c   1.000
_cell.angle_alpha   90.00
_cell.angle_beta   90.00
_cell.angle_gamma   90.00
#
_symmetry.space_group_name_H-M   'P 1'
#
loop_
_entity.id
_entity.type
_entity.pdbx_description
1 polymer ?
#
loop_
_entity_poly.entity_id
_entity_poly.type
_entity_poly.pdbx_seq_one_letter_code
_entity_poly.pdbx_strand_id
1 'polypeptide(L)'
;MRNPNFTTGMNQRELFLQHIAQTSPAPLALEMVKAEACTIWDVQGKPYLDLISGISVCNMGHRHPKVVEAIKNQADKYLHLLVYGEMVETPQVMYAKYLTDHLPVSLNCVYFTNSGAEATEGAMKLAKRVTGRTEIVAFKHSYHGSTQGALSVMGDEYWRNAFRPLLPGIRHLTYNDIPQLDQITAATACVIVETVQAEKGVIAPLLEWIQALRHRCDETGTLLVLDEIQAGFGRTGTLWAFEKFGIIPDILLLGKALGGGMPLGAFIASQKLMASLTHDPVLGHITTFGGHPVCCAAGLAGMQALLEEKRIDEVAGKAGLFKELLKTRLIKDVRTAGLLIAVEFENFEINKRIIDRCIENGLITDWFLFAPECMRIAPPLVISEEQIRNACEIINRACED
;
A
#
# COMPACT_ATOMS: atom_id res chain seq x y z
N MET A 1 -26.53 -19.34 -8.87
CA MET A 1 -26.82 -20.59 -8.12
C MET A 1 -26.93 -20.22 -6.66
N ARG A 2 -28.11 -20.37 -6.04
CA ARG A 2 -28.27 -20.13 -4.59
C ARG A 2 -27.62 -21.30 -3.84
N ASN A 3 -26.76 -20.99 -2.90
CA ASN A 3 -26.10 -21.99 -2.05
C ASN A 3 -27.15 -22.58 -1.07
N PRO A 4 -27.45 -23.89 -1.07
CA PRO A 4 -28.65 -24.46 -0.42
C PRO A 4 -28.55 -24.73 1.09
N ASN A 5 -27.49 -24.34 1.80
CA ASN A 5 -27.23 -24.84 3.16
C ASN A 5 -26.91 -23.82 4.26
N PHE A 6 -27.54 -22.63 4.26
CA PHE A 6 -27.56 -21.79 5.47
C PHE A 6 -29.02 -21.53 5.90
N THR A 7 -29.62 -22.49 6.61
CA THR A 7 -30.92 -22.37 7.28
C THR A 7 -30.76 -21.86 8.73
N THR A 8 -29.99 -20.81 8.93
CA THR A 8 -30.18 -19.95 10.07
C THR A 8 -30.99 -18.75 9.55
N GLY A 9 -32.09 -18.37 10.20
CA GLY A 9 -32.92 -17.23 9.79
C GLY A 9 -32.20 -15.88 9.83
N MET A 10 -30.86 -15.86 9.87
CA MET A 10 -29.98 -14.71 9.90
C MET A 10 -29.54 -14.32 8.49
N ASN A 11 -29.56 -13.02 8.18
CA ASN A 11 -29.04 -12.49 6.92
C ASN A 11 -27.49 -12.36 6.97
N GLN A 12 -26.86 -12.13 5.81
CA GLN A 12 -25.38 -12.03 5.69
C GLN A 12 -24.80 -10.94 6.59
N ARG A 13 -25.49 -9.81 6.75
CA ARG A 13 -25.06 -8.71 7.61
C ARG A 13 -25.05 -9.10 9.09
N GLU A 14 -26.06 -9.84 9.55
CA GLU A 14 -26.12 -10.36 10.93
C GLU A 14 -24.98 -11.34 11.17
N LEU A 15 -24.71 -12.26 10.22
CA LEU A 15 -23.59 -13.19 10.30
C LEU A 15 -22.25 -12.46 10.32
N PHE A 16 -22.07 -11.40 9.50
CA PHE A 16 -20.88 -10.56 9.52
C PHE A 16 -20.64 -9.94 10.90
N LEU A 17 -21.66 -9.31 11.47
CA LEU A 17 -21.55 -8.64 12.78
C LEU A 17 -21.30 -9.63 13.92
N GLN A 18 -21.79 -10.87 13.80
CA GLN A 18 -21.67 -11.90 14.84
C GLN A 18 -20.37 -12.70 14.76
N HIS A 19 -19.87 -13.00 13.55
CA HIS A 19 -18.80 -13.98 13.37
C HIS A 19 -17.47 -13.39 12.84
N ILE A 20 -17.47 -12.16 12.33
CA ILE A 20 -16.24 -11.48 11.90
C ILE A 20 -15.86 -10.45 12.97
N ALA A 21 -14.62 -10.54 13.48
CA ALA A 21 -14.11 -9.57 14.44
C ALA A 21 -14.10 -8.16 13.83
N GLN A 22 -14.77 -7.21 14.49
CA GLN A 22 -14.87 -5.83 14.04
C GLN A 22 -13.66 -5.02 14.51
N THR A 23 -13.20 -4.08 13.68
CA THR A 23 -12.15 -3.11 14.00
C THR A 23 -12.70 -1.69 14.21
N SER A 24 -14.03 -1.53 14.09
CA SER A 24 -14.79 -0.29 14.34
C SER A 24 -16.12 -0.63 14.98
N PRO A 25 -16.64 0.20 15.89
CA PRO A 25 -17.98 0.02 16.46
C PRO A 25 -19.11 0.30 15.44
N ALA A 26 -18.79 0.95 14.32
CA ALA A 26 -19.77 1.33 13.29
C ALA A 26 -19.21 1.02 11.88
N PRO A 27 -19.06 -0.27 11.51
CA PRO A 27 -18.62 -0.64 10.15
C PRO A 27 -19.70 -0.24 9.14
N LEU A 28 -19.28 0.10 7.91
CA LEU A 28 -20.21 0.39 6.79
C LEU A 28 -21.17 -0.77 6.54
N ALA A 29 -20.69 -2.00 6.71
CA ALA A 29 -21.45 -3.25 6.57
C ALA A 29 -22.32 -3.29 5.28
N LEU A 30 -21.79 -2.74 4.18
CA LEU A 30 -22.38 -2.85 2.84
C LEU A 30 -22.19 -4.29 2.34
N GLU A 31 -23.26 -4.91 1.86
CA GLU A 31 -23.24 -6.29 1.39
C GLU A 31 -22.90 -6.32 -0.11
N MET A 32 -21.62 -6.48 -0.45
CA MET A 32 -21.11 -6.45 -1.81
C MET A 32 -21.09 -7.83 -2.44
N VAL A 33 -21.48 -7.94 -3.73
CA VAL A 33 -21.60 -9.22 -4.44
C VAL A 33 -20.77 -9.30 -5.72
N LYS A 34 -20.39 -8.16 -6.29
CA LYS A 34 -19.64 -8.10 -7.56
C LYS A 34 -18.75 -6.86 -7.59
N ALA A 35 -17.59 -6.98 -8.24
CA ALA A 35 -16.75 -5.84 -8.59
C ALA A 35 -16.16 -6.04 -9.98
N GLU A 36 -16.00 -4.94 -10.76
CA GLU A 36 -15.42 -4.96 -12.11
C GLU A 36 -14.87 -3.58 -12.46
N ALA A 37 -13.66 -3.50 -12.97
CA ALA A 37 -12.96 -2.26 -13.26
C ALA A 37 -12.99 -1.29 -12.07
N CYS A 38 -13.71 -0.16 -12.15
CA CYS A 38 -13.85 0.83 -11.09
C CYS A 38 -15.18 0.73 -10.32
N THR A 39 -16.01 -0.27 -10.58
CA THR A 39 -17.36 -0.36 -10.00
C THR A 39 -17.54 -1.58 -9.11
N ILE A 40 -18.19 -1.38 -7.98
CA ILE A 40 -18.60 -2.44 -7.04
C ILE A 40 -20.12 -2.41 -6.95
N TRP A 41 -20.77 -3.57 -6.80
CA TRP A 41 -22.24 -3.70 -6.68
C TRP A 41 -22.64 -4.38 -5.40
N ASP A 42 -23.64 -3.83 -4.75
CA ASP A 42 -24.28 -4.44 -3.60
C ASP A 42 -25.31 -5.52 -3.98
N VAL A 43 -25.92 -6.15 -2.96
CA VAL A 43 -26.90 -7.22 -3.15
C VAL A 43 -28.19 -6.74 -3.79
N GLN A 44 -28.51 -5.45 -3.77
CA GLN A 44 -29.64 -4.84 -4.46
C GLN A 44 -29.33 -4.49 -5.92
N GLY A 45 -28.08 -4.67 -6.33
CA GLY A 45 -27.61 -4.32 -7.67
C GLY A 45 -27.26 -2.82 -7.82
N LYS A 46 -27.20 -2.06 -6.73
CA LYS A 46 -26.77 -0.66 -6.75
C LYS A 46 -25.28 -0.60 -7.08
N PRO A 47 -24.87 0.16 -8.10
CA PRO A 47 -23.47 0.37 -8.41
C PRO A 47 -22.86 1.44 -7.50
N TYR A 48 -21.58 1.24 -7.16
CA TYR A 48 -20.73 2.21 -6.50
C TYR A 48 -19.45 2.40 -7.28
N LEU A 49 -19.10 3.64 -7.59
CA LEU A 49 -17.78 3.96 -8.12
C LEU A 49 -16.76 3.91 -6.98
N ASP A 50 -15.70 3.12 -7.15
CA ASP A 50 -14.69 2.87 -6.13
C ASP A 50 -13.55 3.90 -6.22
N LEU A 51 -13.43 4.76 -5.21
CA LEU A 51 -12.32 5.69 -5.06
C LEU A 51 -11.27 5.25 -4.02
N ILE A 52 -11.29 4.00 -3.57
CA ILE A 52 -10.29 3.48 -2.63
C ILE A 52 -9.47 2.31 -3.20
N SER A 53 -9.99 1.59 -4.19
CA SER A 53 -9.34 0.43 -4.83
C SER A 53 -8.76 -0.59 -3.83
N GLY A 54 -9.47 -0.83 -2.71
CA GLY A 54 -8.98 -1.70 -1.62
C GLY A 54 -7.74 -1.13 -0.92
N ILE A 55 -7.63 0.18 -0.76
CA ILE A 55 -6.48 0.94 -0.26
C ILE A 55 -5.27 0.78 -1.21
N SER A 56 -5.45 1.19 -2.47
CA SER A 56 -4.43 1.12 -3.54
C SER A 56 -3.95 -0.30 -3.87
N VAL A 57 -4.83 -1.30 -3.75
CA VAL A 57 -4.54 -2.70 -4.11
C VAL A 57 -4.89 -2.97 -5.57
N CYS A 58 -6.10 -2.58 -5.99
CA CYS A 58 -6.63 -2.89 -7.32
C CYS A 58 -6.26 -1.79 -8.34
N ASN A 59 -4.95 -1.53 -8.54
CA ASN A 59 -4.50 -0.46 -9.44
C ASN A 59 -5.00 -0.68 -10.89
N MET A 60 -5.06 -1.93 -11.37
CA MET A 60 -5.60 -2.28 -12.69
C MET A 60 -7.11 -2.50 -12.72
N GLY A 61 -7.80 -2.08 -11.64
CA GLY A 61 -9.23 -2.31 -11.48
C GLY A 61 -9.58 -3.70 -10.98
N HIS A 62 -10.83 -3.85 -10.56
CA HIS A 62 -11.36 -5.13 -10.09
C HIS A 62 -11.45 -6.14 -11.23
N ARG A 63 -11.00 -7.36 -10.99
CA ARG A 63 -11.12 -8.49 -11.94
C ARG A 63 -10.50 -8.24 -13.32
N HIS A 64 -9.33 -7.59 -13.38
CA HIS A 64 -8.63 -7.42 -14.65
C HIS A 64 -8.52 -8.77 -15.39
N PRO A 65 -8.92 -8.88 -16.69
CA PRO A 65 -9.02 -10.18 -17.38
C PRO A 65 -7.72 -10.99 -17.37
N LYS A 66 -6.57 -10.37 -17.65
CA LYS A 66 -5.25 -11.03 -17.65
C LYS A 66 -4.89 -11.58 -16.25
N VAL A 67 -5.23 -10.86 -15.18
CA VAL A 67 -4.99 -11.29 -13.81
C VAL A 67 -5.86 -12.50 -13.45
N VAL A 68 -7.16 -12.44 -13.77
CA VAL A 68 -8.09 -13.55 -13.52
C VAL A 68 -7.68 -14.79 -14.30
N GLU A 69 -7.24 -14.66 -15.54
CA GLU A 69 -6.74 -15.75 -16.37
C GLU A 69 -5.47 -16.37 -15.77
N ALA A 70 -4.50 -15.54 -15.35
CA ALA A 70 -3.26 -16.01 -14.73
C ALA A 70 -3.52 -16.80 -13.44
N ILE A 71 -4.48 -16.35 -12.61
CA ILE A 71 -4.92 -17.06 -11.40
C ILE A 71 -5.48 -18.44 -11.76
N LYS A 72 -6.39 -18.53 -12.74
CA LYS A 72 -6.99 -19.80 -13.18
C LYS A 72 -5.94 -20.76 -13.73
N ASN A 73 -5.09 -20.27 -14.63
CA ASN A 73 -4.03 -21.07 -15.26
C ASN A 73 -3.01 -21.59 -14.24
N GLN A 74 -2.72 -20.83 -13.18
CA GLN A 74 -1.84 -21.30 -12.12
C GLN A 74 -2.56 -22.29 -11.18
N ALA A 75 -3.82 -22.02 -10.84
CA ALA A 75 -4.62 -22.92 -10.00
C ALA A 75 -4.81 -24.31 -10.63
N ASP A 76 -4.91 -24.39 -11.96
CA ASP A 76 -5.01 -25.64 -12.70
C ASP A 76 -3.71 -26.48 -12.65
N LYS A 77 -2.55 -25.85 -12.36
CA LYS A 77 -1.26 -26.56 -12.23
C LYS A 77 -1.04 -27.03 -10.80
N TYR A 78 -1.00 -26.09 -9.87
CA TYR A 78 -0.89 -26.31 -8.41
C TYR A 78 -1.18 -25.03 -7.67
N LEU A 79 -1.68 -25.13 -6.42
CA LEU A 79 -1.94 -24.00 -5.56
C LEU A 79 -0.70 -23.60 -4.77
N HIS A 80 -0.11 -24.54 -4.03
CA HIS A 80 0.98 -24.30 -3.11
C HIS A 80 1.96 -25.46 -3.08
N LEU A 81 3.25 -25.15 -3.03
CA LEU A 81 4.35 -26.09 -2.80
C LEU A 81 5.22 -25.56 -1.65
N LEU A 82 6.54 -25.62 -1.79
CA LEU A 82 7.49 -25.14 -0.78
C LEU A 82 8.18 -23.86 -1.27
N VAL A 83 7.76 -22.69 -0.80
CA VAL A 83 8.08 -21.38 -1.39
C VAL A 83 9.38 -20.73 -0.93
N TYR A 84 9.95 -21.10 0.20
CA TYR A 84 11.06 -20.36 0.82
C TYR A 84 12.47 -20.74 0.28
N GLY A 85 12.57 -20.96 -1.02
CA GLY A 85 13.86 -21.12 -1.69
C GLY A 85 14.39 -22.54 -1.80
N GLU A 86 13.61 -23.56 -1.40
CA GLU A 86 14.02 -24.97 -1.53
C GLU A 86 13.64 -25.55 -2.89
N MET A 87 12.58 -25.05 -3.54
CA MET A 87 12.13 -25.50 -4.85
C MET A 87 12.16 -24.34 -5.85
N VAL A 88 12.42 -24.65 -7.12
CA VAL A 88 12.33 -23.66 -8.21
C VAL A 88 10.90 -23.66 -8.73
N GLU A 89 10.13 -22.64 -8.37
CA GLU A 89 8.74 -22.46 -8.78
C GLU A 89 8.62 -21.31 -9.79
N THR A 90 8.18 -21.62 -11.01
CA THR A 90 8.14 -20.68 -12.13
C THR A 90 7.44 -19.35 -11.82
N PRO A 91 6.27 -19.29 -11.17
CA PRO A 91 5.60 -18.02 -10.92
C PRO A 91 6.45 -17.04 -10.12
N GLN A 92 7.12 -17.50 -9.07
CA GLN A 92 7.99 -16.68 -8.22
C GLN A 92 9.21 -16.19 -9.00
N VAL A 93 9.89 -17.10 -9.70
CA VAL A 93 11.10 -16.80 -10.48
C VAL A 93 10.82 -15.77 -11.56
N MET A 94 9.73 -15.96 -12.31
CA MET A 94 9.36 -15.04 -13.39
C MET A 94 8.93 -13.67 -12.86
N TYR A 95 8.20 -13.64 -11.74
CA TYR A 95 7.81 -12.35 -11.17
C TYR A 95 8.99 -11.62 -10.54
N ALA A 96 9.85 -12.31 -9.78
CA ALA A 96 11.09 -11.72 -9.24
C ALA A 96 11.96 -11.14 -10.35
N LYS A 97 12.17 -11.90 -11.45
CA LYS A 97 12.90 -11.39 -12.61
C LYS A 97 12.23 -10.16 -13.22
N TYR A 98 10.92 -10.20 -13.44
CA TYR A 98 10.20 -9.07 -14.03
C TYR A 98 10.26 -7.81 -13.16
N LEU A 99 10.18 -7.95 -11.84
CA LEU A 99 10.36 -6.84 -10.89
C LEU A 99 11.78 -6.25 -11.00
N THR A 100 12.81 -7.11 -10.94
CA THR A 100 14.21 -6.65 -10.95
C THR A 100 14.63 -6.07 -12.30
N ASP A 101 14.03 -6.49 -13.41
CA ASP A 101 14.26 -5.88 -14.74
C ASP A 101 13.74 -4.43 -14.83
N HIS A 102 12.83 -4.03 -13.93
CA HIS A 102 12.25 -2.69 -13.85
C HIS A 102 12.69 -1.91 -12.59
N LEU A 103 13.77 -2.34 -11.97
CA LEU A 103 14.37 -1.70 -10.80
C LEU A 103 15.84 -1.31 -11.07
N PRO A 104 16.42 -0.38 -10.30
CA PRO A 104 17.85 -0.13 -10.33
C PRO A 104 18.67 -1.41 -10.08
N VAL A 105 19.84 -1.53 -10.72
CA VAL A 105 20.71 -2.73 -10.67
C VAL A 105 21.06 -3.15 -9.22
N SER A 106 21.08 -2.22 -8.28
CA SER A 106 21.31 -2.51 -6.86
C SER A 106 20.16 -3.25 -6.17
N LEU A 107 18.96 -3.22 -6.74
CA LEU A 107 17.76 -3.88 -6.22
C LEU A 107 17.43 -5.13 -7.04
N ASN A 108 18.27 -6.16 -6.93
CA ASN A 108 18.29 -7.31 -7.84
C ASN A 108 17.93 -8.65 -7.22
N CYS A 109 17.45 -8.65 -5.96
CA CYS A 109 17.06 -9.87 -5.27
C CYS A 109 15.76 -9.62 -4.46
N VAL A 110 14.74 -10.44 -4.74
CA VAL A 110 13.40 -10.32 -4.15
C VAL A 110 13.19 -11.38 -3.08
N TYR A 111 12.72 -10.98 -1.91
CA TYR A 111 12.16 -11.87 -0.92
C TYR A 111 10.65 -11.60 -0.81
N PHE A 112 9.84 -12.56 -1.25
CA PHE A 112 8.39 -12.44 -1.16
C PHE A 112 7.88 -12.78 0.24
N THR A 113 6.82 -12.08 0.67
CA THR A 113 6.09 -12.26 1.93
C THR A 113 4.58 -12.28 1.65
N ASN A 114 3.75 -12.44 2.69
CA ASN A 114 2.28 -12.46 2.51
C ASN A 114 1.66 -11.06 2.56
N SER A 115 2.36 -10.10 3.15
CA SER A 115 1.84 -8.76 3.39
C SER A 115 2.96 -7.72 3.43
N GLY A 116 2.57 -6.44 3.31
CA GLY A 116 3.50 -5.32 3.52
C GLY A 116 4.06 -5.28 4.94
N ALA A 117 3.26 -5.64 5.95
CA ALA A 117 3.74 -5.72 7.34
C ALA A 117 4.88 -6.74 7.49
N GLU A 118 4.75 -7.94 6.89
CA GLU A 118 5.83 -8.94 6.89
C GLU A 118 7.04 -8.47 6.08
N ALA A 119 6.86 -7.70 5.01
CA ALA A 119 7.96 -7.10 4.27
C ALA A 119 8.74 -6.11 5.17
N THR A 120 8.03 -5.29 5.95
CA THR A 120 8.63 -4.39 6.95
C THR A 120 9.43 -5.16 8.01
N GLU A 121 8.84 -6.24 8.56
CA GLU A 121 9.53 -7.13 9.52
C GLU A 121 10.82 -7.72 8.92
N GLY A 122 10.72 -8.22 7.67
CA GLY A 122 11.87 -8.79 6.95
C GLY A 122 12.99 -7.78 6.73
N ALA A 123 12.65 -6.56 6.30
CA ALA A 123 13.61 -5.48 6.09
C ALA A 123 14.30 -5.04 7.39
N MET A 124 13.57 -4.90 8.49
CA MET A 124 14.16 -4.59 9.81
C MET A 124 15.13 -5.68 10.27
N LYS A 125 14.76 -6.95 10.10
CA LYS A 125 15.62 -8.09 10.43
C LYS A 125 16.88 -8.10 9.57
N LEU A 126 16.72 -7.91 8.23
CA LEU A 126 17.83 -7.82 7.28
C LEU A 126 18.79 -6.70 7.65
N ALA A 127 18.27 -5.49 7.93
CA ALA A 127 19.08 -4.34 8.30
C ALA A 127 19.90 -4.58 9.56
N LYS A 128 19.28 -5.10 10.62
CA LYS A 128 19.99 -5.48 11.86
C LYS A 128 21.07 -6.54 11.61
N ARG A 129 20.74 -7.54 10.81
CA ARG A 129 21.65 -8.64 10.46
C ARG A 129 22.89 -8.16 9.74
N VAL A 130 22.71 -7.31 8.72
CA VAL A 130 23.79 -6.81 7.85
C VAL A 130 24.69 -5.83 8.61
N THR A 131 24.11 -4.93 9.40
CA THR A 131 24.85 -3.85 10.06
C THR A 131 25.39 -4.23 11.44
N GLY A 132 24.82 -5.25 12.08
CA GLY A 132 25.11 -5.58 13.49
C GLY A 132 24.57 -4.53 14.48
N ARG A 133 23.77 -3.56 14.01
CA ARG A 133 23.22 -2.45 14.80
C ARG A 133 21.77 -2.75 15.19
N THR A 134 21.27 -2.06 16.23
CA THR A 134 19.94 -2.32 16.78
C THR A 134 18.95 -1.15 16.67
N GLU A 135 19.46 0.09 16.53
CA GLU A 135 18.62 1.26 16.42
C GLU A 135 17.95 1.34 15.02
N ILE A 136 16.66 1.68 15.01
CA ILE A 136 15.89 1.94 13.79
C ILE A 136 15.29 3.33 13.91
N VAL A 137 15.40 4.12 12.86
CA VAL A 137 14.74 5.41 12.73
C VAL A 137 13.51 5.24 11.82
N ALA A 138 12.39 5.79 12.25
CA ALA A 138 11.14 5.92 11.50
C ALA A 138 10.64 7.37 11.59
N PHE A 139 9.47 7.67 11.04
CA PHE A 139 8.95 9.04 11.04
C PHE A 139 7.58 9.12 11.73
N LYS A 140 7.30 10.27 12.34
CA LYS A 140 5.97 10.57 12.88
C LYS A 140 4.91 10.45 11.79
N HIS A 141 3.74 9.96 12.16
CA HIS A 141 2.60 9.75 11.27
C HIS A 141 2.89 8.81 10.08
N SER A 142 3.84 7.89 10.22
CA SER A 142 4.09 6.83 9.26
C SER A 142 3.27 5.57 9.57
N TYR A 143 2.89 4.84 8.52
CA TYR A 143 2.20 3.55 8.62
C TYR A 143 2.98 2.48 7.83
N HIS A 144 3.44 1.44 8.52
CA HIS A 144 4.21 0.35 7.92
C HIS A 144 3.62 -1.04 8.18
N GLY A 145 2.44 -1.11 8.78
CA GLY A 145 1.76 -2.35 9.13
C GLY A 145 1.38 -2.46 10.59
N SER A 146 0.63 -3.52 10.94
CA SER A 146 0.04 -3.74 12.27
C SER A 146 0.56 -5.00 12.96
N THR A 147 1.58 -5.70 12.44
CA THR A 147 2.32 -6.71 13.19
C THR A 147 3.15 -6.05 14.29
N GLN A 148 3.56 -6.79 15.32
CA GLN A 148 4.21 -6.19 16.50
C GLN A 148 5.47 -5.36 16.15
N GLY A 149 6.31 -5.82 15.23
CA GLY A 149 7.48 -5.07 14.79
C GLY A 149 7.13 -3.90 13.87
N ALA A 150 6.26 -4.10 12.89
CA ALA A 150 5.79 -3.01 12.02
C ALA A 150 5.05 -1.93 12.81
N LEU A 151 4.23 -2.33 13.82
CA LEU A 151 3.58 -1.40 14.74
C LEU A 151 4.61 -0.60 15.56
N SER A 152 5.76 -1.20 15.88
CA SER A 152 6.80 -0.52 16.63
C SER A 152 7.40 0.68 15.90
N VAL A 153 7.45 0.62 14.57
CA VAL A 153 7.91 1.72 13.69
C VAL A 153 6.79 2.64 13.22
N MET A 154 5.52 2.33 13.53
CA MET A 154 4.40 3.24 13.28
C MET A 154 4.59 4.56 14.03
N GLY A 155 4.31 5.68 13.39
CA GLY A 155 4.67 7.01 13.86
C GLY A 155 3.63 7.70 14.77
N ASP A 156 2.65 6.99 15.33
CA ASP A 156 1.58 7.61 16.13
C ASP A 156 1.26 6.81 17.41
N GLU A 157 1.37 7.47 18.57
CA GLU A 157 1.17 6.84 19.90
C GLU A 157 -0.29 6.41 20.14
N TYR A 158 -1.27 7.13 19.61
CA TYR A 158 -2.67 6.75 19.77
C TYR A 158 -2.94 5.34 19.27
N TRP A 159 -2.32 4.95 18.16
CA TRP A 159 -2.54 3.66 17.50
C TRP A 159 -1.72 2.51 18.09
N ARG A 160 -0.63 2.80 18.77
CA ARG A 160 0.32 1.77 19.25
C ARG A 160 0.39 1.59 20.75
N ASN A 161 -0.05 2.59 21.53
CA ASN A 161 0.14 2.59 22.99
C ASN A 161 -0.51 1.39 23.70
N ALA A 162 -1.70 0.96 23.24
CA ALA A 162 -2.43 -0.19 23.81
C ALA A 162 -1.72 -1.54 23.63
N PHE A 163 -0.73 -1.62 22.73
CA PHE A 163 -0.04 -2.87 22.36
C PHE A 163 1.40 -2.96 22.90
N ARG A 164 1.74 -2.14 23.87
CA ARG A 164 3.05 -2.19 24.53
C ARG A 164 3.25 -3.46 25.38
N PRO A 165 4.49 -4.03 25.53
CA PRO A 165 5.76 -3.45 25.06
C PRO A 165 5.98 -3.64 23.56
N LEU A 166 6.57 -2.64 22.92
CA LEU A 166 6.98 -2.64 21.52
C LEU A 166 8.49 -2.93 21.41
N LEU A 167 9.00 -3.08 20.20
CA LEU A 167 10.45 -3.30 20.00
C LEU A 167 11.24 -2.11 20.55
N PRO A 168 12.34 -2.36 21.28
CA PRO A 168 13.24 -1.31 21.75
C PRO A 168 14.09 -0.75 20.60
N GLY A 169 14.69 0.41 20.83
CA GLY A 169 15.63 1.03 19.90
C GLY A 169 14.96 1.70 18.68
N ILE A 170 13.67 1.99 18.75
CA ILE A 170 12.95 2.75 17.71
C ILE A 170 12.92 4.22 18.07
N ARG A 171 13.34 5.07 17.12
CA ARG A 171 13.28 6.53 17.21
C ARG A 171 12.43 7.09 16.10
N HIS A 172 11.56 8.07 16.42
CA HIS A 172 10.70 8.73 15.44
C HIS A 172 11.16 10.17 15.23
N LEU A 173 11.49 10.51 13.98
CA LEU A 173 11.82 11.86 13.52
C LEU A 173 10.60 12.52 12.85
N THR A 174 10.70 13.81 12.64
CA THR A 174 9.68 14.57 11.89
C THR A 174 9.99 14.50 10.40
N TYR A 175 8.99 14.15 9.59
CA TYR A 175 9.10 14.12 8.15
C TYR A 175 9.29 15.54 7.59
N ASN A 176 10.13 15.71 6.57
CA ASN A 176 10.49 17.01 5.98
C ASN A 176 11.24 17.97 6.94
N ASP A 177 11.89 17.47 7.98
CA ASP A 177 12.70 18.24 8.94
C ASP A 177 14.18 17.86 8.78
N ILE A 178 14.94 18.69 8.01
CA ILE A 178 16.36 18.43 7.71
C ILE A 178 17.22 18.42 8.99
N PRO A 179 17.11 19.36 9.95
CA PRO A 179 17.89 19.35 11.17
C PRO A 179 17.79 18.06 11.99
N GLN A 180 16.63 17.39 11.97
CA GLN A 180 16.49 16.13 12.70
C GLN A 180 17.27 14.95 12.07
N LEU A 181 17.68 15.05 10.80
CA LEU A 181 18.48 13.99 10.16
C LEU A 181 19.84 13.77 10.83
N ASP A 182 20.37 14.75 11.54
CA ASP A 182 21.61 14.62 12.33
C ASP A 182 21.51 13.54 13.44
N GLN A 183 20.29 13.19 13.83
CA GLN A 183 20.04 12.10 14.79
C GLN A 183 20.26 10.71 14.18
N ILE A 184 20.37 10.58 12.86
CA ILE A 184 20.78 9.33 12.20
C ILE A 184 22.29 9.22 12.34
N THR A 185 22.76 8.17 13.01
CA THR A 185 24.17 8.01 13.39
C THR A 185 24.70 6.63 13.00
N ALA A 186 25.98 6.40 13.22
CA ALA A 186 26.59 5.09 13.04
C ALA A 186 26.02 3.98 13.96
N ALA A 187 25.14 4.30 14.93
CA ALA A 187 24.40 3.32 15.72
C ALA A 187 23.08 2.86 15.04
N THR A 188 22.62 3.58 14.03
CA THR A 188 21.37 3.32 13.33
C THR A 188 21.56 2.20 12.30
N ALA A 189 20.78 1.13 12.40
CA ALA A 189 20.78 0.01 11.46
C ALA A 189 20.10 0.40 10.13
N CYS A 190 18.93 1.00 10.23
CA CYS A 190 18.21 1.50 9.08
C CYS A 190 17.30 2.68 9.41
N VAL A 191 16.94 3.42 8.37
CA VAL A 191 15.81 4.36 8.36
C VAL A 191 14.70 3.74 7.55
N ILE A 192 13.47 3.69 8.09
CA ILE A 192 12.28 3.26 7.36
C ILE A 192 11.41 4.48 7.12
N VAL A 193 11.05 4.72 5.86
CA VAL A 193 10.29 5.89 5.44
C VAL A 193 9.37 5.58 4.26
N GLU A 194 8.12 6.05 4.32
CA GLU A 194 7.24 6.08 3.15
C GLU A 194 7.77 7.10 2.14
N THR A 195 7.91 6.72 0.86
CA THR A 195 8.28 7.69 -0.19
C THR A 195 7.27 8.83 -0.28
N VAL A 196 5.99 8.54 -0.04
CA VAL A 196 4.92 9.52 0.20
C VAL A 196 4.16 9.07 1.43
N GLN A 197 4.11 9.88 2.49
CA GLN A 197 3.28 9.57 3.66
C GLN A 197 1.80 9.60 3.29
N ALA A 198 1.23 8.43 3.05
CA ALA A 198 -0.15 8.32 2.60
C ALA A 198 -1.13 8.63 3.72
N GLU A 199 -1.01 7.95 4.86
CA GLU A 199 -2.00 8.02 5.95
C GLU A 199 -2.02 9.36 6.69
N LYS A 200 -1.02 10.23 6.48
CA LYS A 200 -1.01 11.63 6.95
C LYS A 200 -1.75 12.60 6.01
N GLY A 201 -2.53 12.09 5.07
CA GLY A 201 -3.24 12.91 4.09
C GLY A 201 -2.36 13.32 2.92
N VAL A 202 -1.59 12.38 2.40
CA VAL A 202 -0.77 12.50 1.18
C VAL A 202 0.29 13.60 1.28
N ILE A 203 1.28 13.37 2.12
CA ILE A 203 2.43 14.29 2.26
C ILE A 203 3.61 13.75 1.46
N ALA A 204 3.94 14.44 0.37
CA ALA A 204 5.14 14.16 -0.41
C ALA A 204 6.40 14.71 0.30
N PRO A 205 7.59 14.10 0.08
CA PRO A 205 8.82 14.66 0.61
C PRO A 205 9.21 15.92 -0.16
N LEU A 206 9.84 16.86 0.54
CA LEU A 206 10.61 17.92 -0.10
C LEU A 206 11.84 17.31 -0.76
N LEU A 207 12.16 17.74 -1.97
CA LEU A 207 13.28 17.16 -2.75
C LEU A 207 14.59 17.25 -1.99
N GLU A 208 14.89 18.41 -1.42
CA GLU A 208 16.09 18.63 -0.63
C GLU A 208 16.16 17.74 0.62
N TRP A 209 15.01 17.50 1.27
CA TRP A 209 14.95 16.66 2.46
C TRP A 209 15.22 15.19 2.15
N ILE A 210 14.58 14.62 1.13
CA ILE A 210 14.74 13.19 0.81
C ILE A 210 16.14 12.89 0.26
N GLN A 211 16.74 13.85 -0.46
CA GLN A 211 18.14 13.78 -0.91
C GLN A 211 19.12 13.90 0.26
N ALA A 212 18.88 14.81 1.21
CA ALA A 212 19.66 14.92 2.43
C ALA A 212 19.55 13.65 3.29
N LEU A 213 18.36 13.02 3.37
CA LEU A 213 18.16 11.75 4.04
C LEU A 213 19.01 10.64 3.40
N ARG A 214 19.00 10.51 2.07
CA ARG A 214 19.84 9.52 1.38
C ARG A 214 21.32 9.77 1.68
N HIS A 215 21.79 11.00 1.53
CA HIS A 215 23.16 11.39 1.84
C HIS A 215 23.57 11.06 3.28
N ARG A 216 22.71 11.40 4.24
CA ARG A 216 22.96 11.09 5.65
C ARG A 216 23.07 9.59 5.93
N CYS A 217 22.23 8.79 5.28
CA CYS A 217 22.33 7.33 5.37
C CYS A 217 23.66 6.82 4.79
N ASP A 218 24.14 7.39 3.69
CA ASP A 218 25.42 7.04 3.07
C ASP A 218 26.61 7.38 3.99
N GLU A 219 26.62 8.59 4.58
CA GLU A 219 27.67 9.03 5.50
C GLU A 219 27.79 8.14 6.74
N THR A 220 26.67 7.68 7.28
CA THR A 220 26.64 6.89 8.53
C THR A 220 26.69 5.38 8.28
N GLY A 221 26.61 4.94 7.02
CA GLY A 221 26.45 3.53 6.65
C GLY A 221 25.14 2.92 7.18
N THR A 222 24.11 3.75 7.27
CA THR A 222 22.74 3.35 7.64
C THR A 222 21.98 2.91 6.39
N LEU A 223 21.24 1.80 6.46
CA LEU A 223 20.45 1.35 5.32
C LEU A 223 19.17 2.19 5.17
N LEU A 224 18.91 2.71 3.98
CA LEU A 224 17.66 3.39 3.65
C LEU A 224 16.63 2.36 3.15
N VAL A 225 15.53 2.23 3.88
CA VAL A 225 14.39 1.39 3.53
C VAL A 225 13.27 2.32 3.06
N LEU A 226 12.93 2.27 1.78
CA LEU A 226 11.78 3.00 1.24
C LEU A 226 10.55 2.10 1.23
N ASP A 227 9.48 2.58 1.84
CA ASP A 227 8.17 1.95 1.80
C ASP A 227 7.36 2.51 0.63
N GLU A 228 7.21 1.69 -0.41
CA GLU A 228 6.38 1.96 -1.57
C GLU A 228 5.17 1.02 -1.67
N ILE A 229 4.77 0.43 -0.53
CA ILE A 229 3.61 -0.47 -0.46
C ILE A 229 2.35 0.21 -0.99
N GLN A 230 2.16 1.51 -0.74
CA GLN A 230 1.02 2.27 -1.25
C GLN A 230 1.36 3.16 -2.45
N ALA A 231 2.59 3.67 -2.52
CA ALA A 231 3.02 4.67 -3.50
C ALA A 231 3.51 4.08 -4.83
N GLY A 232 3.90 2.81 -4.85
CA GLY A 232 4.43 2.12 -6.03
C GLY A 232 3.37 1.74 -7.08
N PHE A 233 3.81 1.03 -8.09
CA PHE A 233 2.97 0.49 -9.18
C PHE A 233 2.13 1.55 -9.89
N GLY A 234 2.76 2.68 -10.25
CA GLY A 234 2.12 3.72 -11.04
C GLY A 234 1.25 4.69 -10.25
N ARG A 235 0.93 4.42 -8.98
CA ARG A 235 0.01 5.22 -8.17
C ARG A 235 0.35 6.70 -8.15
N THR A 236 1.63 7.03 -8.06
CA THR A 236 2.12 8.40 -8.01
C THR A 236 2.46 9.01 -9.38
N GLY A 237 2.30 8.27 -10.48
CA GLY A 237 2.59 8.72 -11.86
C GLY A 237 4.00 8.38 -12.37
N THR A 238 4.73 7.55 -11.63
CA THR A 238 5.93 6.81 -12.06
C THR A 238 5.77 5.37 -11.60
N LEU A 239 6.51 4.42 -12.17
CA LEU A 239 6.39 3.02 -11.73
C LEU A 239 6.74 2.88 -10.25
N TRP A 240 7.82 3.50 -9.83
CA TRP A 240 8.25 3.64 -8.43
C TRP A 240 8.27 5.12 -8.05
N ALA A 241 7.74 5.46 -6.89
CA ALA A 241 7.63 6.86 -6.48
C ALA A 241 9.01 7.51 -6.26
N PHE A 242 10.03 6.75 -5.83
CA PHE A 242 11.39 7.25 -5.59
C PHE A 242 12.08 7.77 -6.87
N GLU A 243 11.65 7.34 -8.06
CA GLU A 243 12.19 7.82 -9.35
C GLU A 243 12.07 9.34 -9.48
N LYS A 244 10.99 9.93 -8.92
CA LYS A 244 10.76 11.38 -8.95
C LYS A 244 11.79 12.19 -8.17
N PHE A 245 12.47 11.57 -7.23
CA PHE A 245 13.38 12.24 -6.31
C PHE A 245 14.86 11.97 -6.61
N GLY A 246 15.15 11.12 -7.60
CA GLY A 246 16.50 10.80 -8.01
C GLY A 246 17.33 10.06 -6.94
N ILE A 247 16.67 9.32 -6.05
CA ILE A 247 17.32 8.52 -5.01
C ILE A 247 17.08 7.04 -5.25
N ILE A 248 17.97 6.19 -4.72
CA ILE A 248 17.82 4.73 -4.73
C ILE A 248 17.93 4.23 -3.29
N PRO A 249 16.96 3.44 -2.80
CA PRO A 249 17.06 2.83 -1.47
C PRO A 249 18.01 1.63 -1.48
N ASP A 250 18.45 1.23 -0.27
CA ASP A 250 19.14 -0.04 -0.04
C ASP A 250 18.17 -1.21 0.02
N ILE A 251 16.96 -0.96 0.53
CA ILE A 251 15.86 -1.93 0.63
C ILE A 251 14.58 -1.24 0.19
N LEU A 252 13.82 -1.88 -0.69
CA LEU A 252 12.52 -1.43 -1.16
C LEU A 252 11.43 -2.35 -0.61
N LEU A 253 10.38 -1.79 -0.01
CA LEU A 253 9.19 -2.52 0.46
C LEU A 253 8.06 -2.39 -0.56
N LEU A 254 7.46 -3.50 -0.93
CA LEU A 254 6.31 -3.57 -1.83
C LEU A 254 5.19 -4.41 -1.21
N GLY A 255 3.96 -4.11 -1.61
CA GLY A 255 2.75 -4.81 -1.18
C GLY A 255 1.55 -4.36 -2.00
N LYS A 256 0.34 -4.54 -1.50
CA LYS A 256 -0.90 -4.06 -2.13
C LYS A 256 -0.98 -4.39 -3.63
N ALA A 257 -0.74 -3.41 -4.52
CA ALA A 257 -0.78 -3.59 -5.96
C ALA A 257 0.20 -4.65 -6.49
N LEU A 258 1.27 -4.96 -5.73
CA LEU A 258 2.19 -6.05 -6.03
C LEU A 258 1.47 -7.38 -6.30
N GLY A 259 0.39 -7.67 -5.57
CA GLY A 259 -0.35 -8.92 -5.70
C GLY A 259 -1.39 -8.95 -6.82
N GLY A 260 -1.62 -7.85 -7.55
CA GLY A 260 -2.69 -7.80 -8.57
C GLY A 260 -4.10 -8.05 -8.01
N GLY A 261 -4.32 -7.77 -6.72
CA GLY A 261 -5.56 -8.06 -5.99
C GLY A 261 -5.46 -9.27 -5.05
N MET A 262 -4.36 -10.04 -5.10
CA MET A 262 -4.06 -11.15 -4.20
C MET A 262 -3.13 -10.70 -3.06
N PRO A 263 -3.16 -11.34 -1.87
CA PRO A 263 -2.25 -11.03 -0.77
C PRO A 263 -0.80 -11.38 -1.15
N LEU A 264 0.04 -10.35 -1.23
CA LEU A 264 1.47 -10.48 -1.50
C LEU A 264 2.21 -9.27 -0.96
N GLY A 265 3.38 -9.50 -0.38
CA GLY A 265 4.35 -8.49 0.00
C GLY A 265 5.74 -8.87 -0.52
N ALA A 266 6.66 -7.94 -0.50
CA ALA A 266 8.06 -8.21 -0.79
C ALA A 266 8.97 -7.15 -0.15
N PHE A 267 10.17 -7.54 0.23
CA PHE A 267 11.29 -6.63 0.40
C PHE A 267 12.38 -6.99 -0.62
N ILE A 268 12.95 -5.98 -1.24
CA ILE A 268 13.89 -6.13 -2.36
C ILE A 268 15.17 -5.40 -1.99
N ALA A 269 16.30 -6.06 -2.15
CA ALA A 269 17.63 -5.50 -1.90
C ALA A 269 18.65 -6.08 -2.86
N SER A 270 19.94 -5.72 -2.69
CA SER A 270 20.99 -6.39 -3.43
C SER A 270 21.15 -7.85 -3.01
N GLN A 271 21.50 -8.72 -3.94
CA GLN A 271 21.83 -10.12 -3.65
C GLN A 271 22.89 -10.25 -2.54
N LYS A 272 23.84 -9.31 -2.49
CA LYS A 272 24.87 -9.26 -1.43
C LYS A 272 24.25 -9.09 -0.04
N LEU A 273 23.27 -8.19 0.14
CA LEU A 273 22.57 -8.00 1.41
C LEU A 273 21.72 -9.24 1.72
N MET A 274 20.94 -9.73 0.76
CA MET A 274 20.05 -10.89 0.94
C MET A 274 20.80 -12.18 1.32
N ALA A 275 22.02 -12.36 0.82
CA ALA A 275 22.86 -13.53 1.16
C ALA A 275 23.11 -13.67 2.67
N SER A 276 23.01 -12.60 3.46
CA SER A 276 23.14 -12.68 4.92
C SER A 276 22.03 -13.49 5.59
N LEU A 277 20.91 -13.74 4.94
CA LEU A 277 19.81 -14.58 5.44
C LEU A 277 20.04 -16.08 5.26
N THR A 278 21.10 -16.49 4.56
CA THR A 278 21.37 -17.89 4.20
C THR A 278 22.17 -18.67 5.25
N HIS A 279 22.70 -18.01 6.29
CA HIS A 279 23.57 -18.62 7.29
C HIS A 279 23.37 -18.00 8.68
N ASP A 280 23.84 -18.65 9.73
CA ASP A 280 23.92 -18.23 11.12
C ASP A 280 22.64 -17.57 11.72
N PRO A 281 21.46 -18.22 11.73
CA PRO A 281 21.21 -19.61 11.38
C PRO A 281 20.72 -19.80 9.93
N VAL A 282 20.97 -20.96 9.36
CA VAL A 282 20.29 -21.42 8.14
C VAL A 282 18.77 -21.43 8.40
N LEU A 283 17.96 -20.99 7.42
CA LEU A 283 16.49 -20.88 7.54
C LEU A 283 16.04 -19.95 8.69
N GLY A 284 16.86 -19.00 9.09
CA GLY A 284 16.56 -18.05 10.17
C GLY A 284 15.46 -17.03 9.85
N HIS A 285 15.07 -16.89 8.58
CA HIS A 285 13.94 -16.09 8.12
C HIS A 285 13.22 -16.81 7.00
N ILE A 286 12.12 -17.47 7.32
CA ILE A 286 11.30 -18.28 6.39
C ILE A 286 9.83 -17.89 6.53
N THR A 287 9.06 -18.23 5.52
CA THR A 287 7.61 -18.03 5.46
C THR A 287 6.95 -19.22 4.76
N THR A 288 5.80 -19.68 5.22
CA THR A 288 5.08 -20.79 4.59
C THR A 288 4.45 -20.38 3.26
N PHE A 289 3.89 -19.19 3.16
CA PHE A 289 3.09 -18.74 2.00
C PHE A 289 3.66 -17.52 1.27
N GLY A 290 4.74 -16.91 1.74
CA GLY A 290 5.33 -15.74 1.08
C GLY A 290 5.83 -16.09 -0.32
N GLY A 291 5.29 -15.42 -1.34
CA GLY A 291 5.52 -15.78 -2.73
C GLY A 291 4.63 -16.90 -3.23
N HIS A 292 3.43 -17.05 -2.66
CA HIS A 292 2.46 -18.08 -3.09
C HIS A 292 2.29 -18.05 -4.63
N PRO A 293 2.37 -19.22 -5.31
CA PRO A 293 2.39 -19.30 -6.77
C PRO A 293 1.24 -18.58 -7.47
N VAL A 294 0.02 -18.73 -6.96
CA VAL A 294 -1.16 -18.04 -7.51
C VAL A 294 -1.06 -16.53 -7.32
N CYS A 295 -0.54 -16.06 -6.18
CA CYS A 295 -0.37 -14.63 -5.91
C CYS A 295 0.74 -14.03 -6.79
N CYS A 296 1.85 -14.75 -7.00
CA CYS A 296 2.91 -14.31 -7.91
C CYS A 296 2.46 -14.28 -9.37
N ALA A 297 1.68 -15.26 -9.82
CA ALA A 297 1.10 -15.26 -11.16
C ALA A 297 0.15 -14.07 -11.37
N ALA A 298 -0.70 -13.78 -10.38
CA ALA A 298 -1.59 -12.63 -10.39
C ALA A 298 -0.83 -11.31 -10.43
N GLY A 299 0.19 -11.15 -9.56
CA GLY A 299 1.00 -9.94 -9.47
C GLY A 299 1.79 -9.68 -10.76
N LEU A 300 2.42 -10.71 -11.34
CA LEU A 300 3.11 -10.61 -12.63
C LEU A 300 2.16 -10.13 -13.73
N ALA A 301 1.00 -10.77 -13.87
CA ALA A 301 0.02 -10.38 -14.89
C ALA A 301 -0.51 -8.95 -14.67
N GLY A 302 -0.70 -8.53 -13.42
CA GLY A 302 -1.12 -7.18 -13.06
C GLY A 302 -0.07 -6.13 -13.43
N MET A 303 1.22 -6.37 -13.14
CA MET A 303 2.31 -5.46 -13.50
C MET A 303 2.54 -5.41 -15.01
N GLN A 304 2.46 -6.55 -15.70
CA GLN A 304 2.52 -6.59 -17.17
C GLN A 304 1.40 -5.77 -17.80
N ALA A 305 0.16 -5.96 -17.35
CA ALA A 305 -0.97 -5.19 -17.83
C ALA A 305 -0.79 -3.67 -17.59
N LEU A 306 -0.31 -3.27 -16.40
CA LEU A 306 -0.03 -1.88 -16.05
C LEU A 306 0.90 -1.20 -17.07
N LEU A 307 2.00 -1.88 -17.43
CA LEU A 307 3.02 -1.35 -18.35
C LEU A 307 2.57 -1.42 -19.82
N GLU A 308 1.99 -2.54 -20.25
CA GLU A 308 1.53 -2.73 -21.63
C GLU A 308 0.39 -1.75 -21.99
N GLU A 309 -0.53 -1.49 -21.07
CA GLU A 309 -1.65 -0.57 -21.26
C GLU A 309 -1.27 0.89 -20.97
N LYS A 310 -0.02 1.17 -20.58
CA LYS A 310 0.53 2.51 -20.34
C LYS A 310 -0.29 3.35 -19.35
N ARG A 311 -0.90 2.71 -18.34
CA ARG A 311 -1.79 3.39 -17.38
C ARG A 311 -1.08 4.45 -16.55
N ILE A 312 0.23 4.36 -16.40
CA ILE A 312 1.04 5.34 -15.66
C ILE A 312 1.04 6.69 -16.35
N ASP A 313 1.05 6.72 -17.69
CA ASP A 313 1.12 7.96 -18.49
C ASP A 313 -0.13 8.84 -18.28
N GLU A 314 -1.26 8.24 -17.93
CA GLU A 314 -2.53 8.94 -17.72
C GLU A 314 -2.68 9.55 -16.31
N VAL A 315 -1.86 9.12 -15.35
CA VAL A 315 -2.05 9.42 -13.92
C VAL A 315 -1.97 10.93 -13.62
N ALA A 316 -1.01 11.62 -14.22
CA ALA A 316 -0.83 13.06 -13.98
C ALA A 316 -2.02 13.87 -14.49
N GLY A 317 -2.54 13.56 -15.68
CA GLY A 317 -3.73 14.23 -16.24
C GLY A 317 -4.98 13.98 -15.39
N LYS A 318 -5.20 12.72 -14.98
CA LYS A 318 -6.33 12.34 -14.13
C LYS A 318 -6.27 13.01 -12.75
N ALA A 319 -5.09 13.08 -12.14
CA ALA A 319 -4.91 13.79 -10.87
C ALA A 319 -5.17 15.30 -11.00
N GLY A 320 -4.71 15.90 -12.10
CA GLY A 320 -4.99 17.30 -12.45
C GLY A 320 -6.50 17.56 -12.59
N LEU A 321 -7.22 16.65 -13.24
CA LEU A 321 -8.67 16.75 -13.41
C LEU A 321 -9.43 16.71 -12.08
N PHE A 322 -9.07 15.82 -11.15
CA PHE A 322 -9.62 15.84 -9.79
C PHE A 322 -9.39 17.18 -9.11
N LYS A 323 -8.15 17.68 -9.14
CA LYS A 323 -7.78 18.97 -8.50
C LYS A 323 -8.50 20.16 -9.13
N GLU A 324 -8.75 20.12 -10.43
CA GLU A 324 -9.49 21.16 -11.15
C GLU A 324 -10.96 21.19 -10.76
N LEU A 325 -11.60 20.02 -10.63
CA LEU A 325 -13.05 19.90 -10.45
C LEU A 325 -13.50 19.95 -8.97
N LEU A 326 -12.65 19.62 -8.02
CA LEU A 326 -12.95 19.66 -6.59
C LEU A 326 -12.77 21.09 -6.05
N LYS A 327 -13.80 21.91 -6.16
CA LYS A 327 -13.78 23.34 -5.76
C LYS A 327 -15.09 23.75 -5.07
N THR A 328 -15.17 23.50 -3.77
CA THR A 328 -16.27 24.01 -2.95
C THR A 328 -15.73 24.81 -1.76
N ARG A 329 -16.60 25.59 -1.10
CA ARG A 329 -16.19 26.40 0.06
C ARG A 329 -15.74 25.57 1.27
N LEU A 330 -16.15 24.30 1.35
CA LEU A 330 -15.79 23.41 2.45
C LEU A 330 -14.42 22.77 2.24
N ILE A 331 -13.91 22.69 1.01
CA ILE A 331 -12.60 22.12 0.70
C ILE A 331 -11.52 23.16 1.01
N LYS A 332 -10.63 22.87 1.96
CA LYS A 332 -9.49 23.70 2.32
C LYS A 332 -8.30 23.51 1.40
N ASP A 333 -8.01 22.25 1.06
CA ASP A 333 -6.88 21.89 0.20
C ASP A 333 -7.14 20.57 -0.53
N VAL A 334 -6.50 20.39 -1.69
CA VAL A 334 -6.47 19.14 -2.46
C VAL A 334 -5.02 18.80 -2.75
N ARG A 335 -4.45 17.90 -1.95
CA ARG A 335 -3.08 17.40 -2.13
C ARG A 335 -3.09 16.17 -3.03
N THR A 336 -2.10 16.10 -3.93
CA THR A 336 -1.99 15.00 -4.89
C THR A 336 -0.56 14.47 -4.98
N ALA A 337 -0.41 13.16 -4.95
CA ALA A 337 0.78 12.45 -5.41
C ALA A 337 0.31 11.43 -6.48
N GLY A 338 0.11 11.91 -7.70
CA GLY A 338 -0.60 11.17 -8.75
C GLY A 338 -2.06 10.91 -8.34
N LEU A 339 -2.53 9.68 -8.51
CA LEU A 339 -3.87 9.24 -8.08
C LEU A 339 -3.91 8.73 -6.63
N LEU A 340 -3.07 9.25 -5.78
CA LEU A 340 -3.18 9.25 -4.33
C LEU A 340 -3.48 10.69 -3.91
N ILE A 341 -4.73 10.95 -3.50
CA ILE A 341 -5.26 12.31 -3.33
C ILE A 341 -5.92 12.43 -1.97
N ALA A 342 -5.65 13.53 -1.28
CA ALA A 342 -6.31 13.92 -0.04
C ALA A 342 -7.10 15.21 -0.27
N VAL A 343 -8.39 15.18 0.06
CA VAL A 343 -9.26 16.36 0.05
C VAL A 343 -9.49 16.77 1.51
N GLU A 344 -8.91 17.91 1.90
CA GLU A 344 -8.93 18.38 3.28
C GLU A 344 -10.16 19.25 3.57
N PHE A 345 -10.83 18.94 4.67
CA PHE A 345 -11.95 19.68 5.24
C PHE A 345 -11.55 20.31 6.58
N GLU A 346 -12.48 21.00 7.24
CA GLU A 346 -12.19 21.67 8.50
C GLU A 346 -11.92 20.72 9.67
N ASN A 347 -12.67 19.62 9.72
CA ASN A 347 -12.59 18.61 10.77
C ASN A 347 -13.16 17.27 10.29
N PHE A 348 -13.03 16.25 11.14
CA PHE A 348 -13.53 14.91 10.87
C PHE A 348 -15.04 14.85 10.68
N GLU A 349 -15.81 15.58 11.46
CA GLU A 349 -17.28 15.55 11.44
C GLU A 349 -17.81 15.99 10.08
N ILE A 350 -17.22 17.05 9.50
CA ILE A 350 -17.56 17.52 8.15
C ILE A 350 -17.15 16.50 7.11
N ASN A 351 -15.92 15.99 7.17
CA ASN A 351 -15.42 14.98 6.24
C ASN A 351 -16.30 13.73 6.27
N LYS A 352 -16.61 13.21 7.48
CA LYS A 352 -17.41 12.00 7.66
C LYS A 352 -18.82 12.17 7.08
N ARG A 353 -19.47 13.31 7.31
CA ARG A 353 -20.79 13.62 6.75
C ARG A 353 -20.75 13.60 5.21
N ILE A 354 -19.71 14.20 4.60
CA ILE A 354 -19.55 14.24 3.14
C ILE A 354 -19.31 12.82 2.62
N ILE A 355 -18.46 12.03 3.27
CA ILE A 355 -18.23 10.63 2.92
C ILE A 355 -19.54 9.82 2.96
N ASP A 356 -20.34 9.96 3.99
CA ASP A 356 -21.61 9.24 4.11
C ASP A 356 -22.56 9.57 2.95
N ARG A 357 -22.68 10.86 2.62
CA ARG A 357 -23.47 11.32 1.47
C ARG A 357 -22.91 10.80 0.12
N CYS A 358 -21.60 10.74 -0.03
CA CYS A 358 -20.96 10.14 -1.21
C CYS A 358 -21.37 8.67 -1.35
N ILE A 359 -21.34 7.89 -0.26
CA ILE A 359 -21.71 6.48 -0.26
C ILE A 359 -23.21 6.31 -0.57
N GLU A 360 -24.09 7.14 -0.01
CA GLU A 360 -25.52 7.15 -0.34
C GLU A 360 -25.76 7.42 -1.83
N ASN A 361 -24.92 8.23 -2.46
CA ASN A 361 -25.00 8.56 -3.88
C ASN A 361 -24.14 7.67 -4.80
N GLY A 362 -23.69 6.50 -4.31
CA GLY A 362 -23.01 5.51 -5.15
C GLY A 362 -21.53 5.77 -5.38
N LEU A 363 -20.84 6.43 -4.44
CA LEU A 363 -19.43 6.69 -4.49
C LEU A 363 -18.75 6.18 -3.21
N ILE A 364 -17.84 5.20 -3.29
CA ILE A 364 -17.12 4.68 -2.14
C ILE A 364 -15.83 5.46 -1.93
N THR A 365 -15.71 6.09 -0.77
CA THR A 365 -14.51 6.76 -0.28
C THR A 365 -14.41 6.61 1.23
N ASP A 366 -13.26 6.96 1.83
CA ASP A 366 -13.01 6.91 3.26
C ASP A 366 -12.08 8.07 3.71
N TRP A 367 -11.50 7.98 4.90
CA TRP A 367 -10.56 8.96 5.44
C TRP A 367 -9.19 8.34 5.75
N PHE A 368 -8.17 9.16 5.94
CA PHE A 368 -6.83 8.71 6.31
C PHE A 368 -6.69 8.54 7.82
N LEU A 369 -5.91 7.55 8.25
CA LEU A 369 -5.77 7.19 9.67
C LEU A 369 -5.22 8.33 10.53
N PHE A 370 -4.21 9.07 10.03
CA PHE A 370 -3.56 10.17 10.76
C PHE A 370 -3.98 11.56 10.28
N ALA A 371 -4.99 11.62 9.43
CA ALA A 371 -5.59 12.85 8.91
C ALA A 371 -7.10 12.62 8.69
N PRO A 372 -7.88 12.38 9.77
CA PRO A 372 -9.29 12.03 9.64
C PRO A 372 -10.14 13.15 9.01
N GLU A 373 -9.67 14.40 9.04
CA GLU A 373 -10.24 15.55 8.34
C GLU A 373 -10.09 15.48 6.83
N CYS A 374 -9.29 14.53 6.30
CA CYS A 374 -9.05 14.38 4.88
C CYS A 374 -9.79 13.16 4.29
N MET A 375 -10.58 13.41 3.23
CA MET A 375 -11.16 12.35 2.40
C MET A 375 -10.08 11.76 1.49
N ARG A 376 -10.04 10.42 1.39
CA ARG A 376 -9.14 9.68 0.50
C ARG A 376 -9.75 9.53 -0.89
N ILE A 377 -8.96 9.82 -1.92
CA ILE A 377 -9.25 9.46 -3.30
C ILE A 377 -8.04 8.70 -3.86
N ALA A 378 -8.20 7.39 -4.04
CA ALA A 378 -7.18 6.49 -4.58
C ALA A 378 -7.84 5.43 -5.49
N PRO A 379 -8.49 5.85 -6.60
CA PRO A 379 -9.23 4.97 -7.49
C PRO A 379 -8.29 3.99 -8.21
N PRO A 380 -8.82 2.94 -8.86
CA PRO A 380 -8.05 2.21 -9.87
C PRO A 380 -7.50 3.16 -10.94
N LEU A 381 -6.29 2.89 -11.44
CA LEU A 381 -5.64 3.76 -12.46
C LEU A 381 -6.39 3.75 -13.79
N VAL A 382 -7.24 2.73 -14.00
CA VAL A 382 -8.10 2.59 -15.17
C VAL A 382 -9.34 3.49 -15.14
N ILE A 383 -9.56 4.29 -14.08
CA ILE A 383 -10.68 5.22 -14.00
C ILE A 383 -10.71 6.15 -15.21
N SER A 384 -11.89 6.34 -15.82
CA SER A 384 -12.05 7.23 -16.97
C SER A 384 -12.27 8.70 -16.54
N GLU A 385 -12.04 9.65 -17.44
CA GLU A 385 -12.34 11.07 -17.19
C GLU A 385 -13.82 11.31 -16.90
N GLU A 386 -14.72 10.58 -17.56
CA GLU A 386 -16.15 10.64 -17.29
C GLU A 386 -16.47 10.20 -15.86
N GLN A 387 -15.86 9.10 -15.39
CA GLN A 387 -16.00 8.64 -14.02
C GLN A 387 -15.43 9.63 -13.01
N ILE A 388 -14.32 10.29 -13.33
CA ILE A 388 -13.73 11.36 -12.50
C ILE A 388 -14.69 12.55 -12.40
N ARG A 389 -15.28 12.99 -13.51
CA ARG A 389 -16.26 14.09 -13.52
C ARG A 389 -17.49 13.74 -12.67
N ASN A 390 -18.04 12.54 -12.84
CA ASN A 390 -19.15 12.07 -12.02
C ASN A 390 -18.81 12.01 -10.53
N ALA A 391 -17.63 11.48 -10.18
CA ALA A 391 -17.17 11.44 -8.79
C ALA A 391 -17.07 12.85 -8.18
N CYS A 392 -16.45 13.79 -8.91
CA CYS A 392 -16.30 15.17 -8.44
C CYS A 392 -17.66 15.87 -8.30
N GLU A 393 -18.61 15.61 -9.20
CA GLU A 393 -19.98 16.14 -9.10
C GLU A 393 -20.69 15.64 -7.84
N ILE A 394 -20.60 14.34 -7.53
CA ILE A 394 -21.16 13.75 -6.31
C ILE A 394 -20.51 14.38 -5.06
N ILE A 395 -19.17 14.50 -5.03
CA ILE A 395 -18.46 15.10 -3.88
C ILE A 395 -18.86 16.57 -3.70
N ASN A 396 -18.89 17.34 -4.78
CA ASN A 396 -19.25 18.77 -4.73
C ASN A 396 -20.70 18.96 -4.21
N ARG A 397 -21.66 18.18 -4.69
CA ARG A 397 -23.05 18.21 -4.18
C ARG A 397 -23.11 17.82 -2.70
N ALA A 398 -22.38 16.78 -2.29
CA ALA A 398 -22.32 16.38 -0.90
C ALA A 398 -21.75 17.47 0.04
N CYS A 399 -21.02 18.42 -0.51
CA CYS A 399 -20.52 19.61 0.21
C CYS A 399 -21.55 20.75 0.29
N GLU A 400 -22.55 20.82 -0.60
CA GLU A 400 -23.51 21.93 -0.66
C GLU A 400 -24.68 21.76 0.33
N ASP A 401 -25.07 20.55 0.61
CA ASP A 401 -26.14 20.16 1.54
C ASP A 401 -25.67 20.03 3.01
#